data_275dc73683f9b5880fa0c95452841ddf
#
_entry.id   275dc73683f9b5880fa0c95452841ddf
#
_cell.length_a   1.000
_cell.length_b   1.000
_cell.length_c   1.000
_cell.angle_alpha   90.00
_cell.angle_beta   90.00
_cell.angle_gamma   90.00
#
_symmetry.space_group_name_H-M   'P 1'
#
loop_
_entity.id
_entity.type
_entity.pdbx_description
1 polymer ?
#
loop_
_entity_poly.entity_id
_entity_poly.type
_entity_poly.pdbx_seq_one_letter_code
_entity_poly.pdbx_strand_id
1 'polypeptide(L)'
;MIWYKKILLISVILTLCVVVFGAYVRLTDAGLGCPDWPGCYGTLTVPESMEAIADAQKIYPNSPVESTKAWIEMIHRYLAGILGILILIIGFTSYKKRQEIAVPVALPIFLVLLLFMQAALGMWTVTMLLQPAIVTLHLLGGMSILGILSFIAHRHLGSFNKNITITKGLLFAIRFSLVLLFFQIMLGGWTSTNYAALACTDFPTCHGALIPEMDFKNAFSIFRELGLTTTGDSLSLAALHAIQWVHRVGAIFLTLYLLIMAYSLSAYPSIRSYKNWLLVVLAIQFIIGIANLILHLPLALATAHNLGAALLVIILVIINSRFTPRYE
;
A
#
# COMPACT_ATOMS: atom_id res chain seq x y z
N MET A 1 -1.15 -27.01 14.24
CA MET A 1 -0.13 -25.96 14.45
C MET A 1 -0.75 -24.64 14.94
N ILE A 2 -1.07 -24.56 16.25
CA ILE A 2 -1.74 -23.36 16.82
C ILE A 2 -0.83 -22.12 16.75
N TRP A 3 0.46 -22.26 17.10
CA TRP A 3 1.42 -21.15 17.09
C TRP A 3 1.61 -20.53 15.69
N TYR A 4 1.63 -21.36 14.62
CA TYR A 4 1.75 -20.89 13.25
C TYR A 4 0.56 -19.99 12.84
N LYS A 5 -0.67 -20.39 13.25
CA LYS A 5 -1.87 -19.57 13.04
C LYS A 5 -1.79 -18.22 13.75
N LYS A 6 -1.22 -18.20 14.98
CA LYS A 6 -1.01 -16.95 15.74
C LYS A 6 0.01 -16.06 15.05
N ILE A 7 1.15 -16.61 14.59
CA ILE A 7 2.15 -15.84 13.85
C ILE A 7 1.57 -15.25 12.56
N LEU A 8 0.80 -16.02 11.79
CA LEU A 8 0.13 -15.51 10.60
C LEU A 8 -0.79 -14.32 10.92
N LEU A 9 -1.62 -14.42 11.97
CA LEU A 9 -2.52 -13.35 12.36
C LEU A 9 -1.75 -12.11 12.81
N ILE A 10 -0.73 -12.28 13.66
CA ILE A 10 0.15 -11.19 14.12
C ILE A 10 0.82 -10.52 12.92
N SER A 11 1.31 -11.31 11.94
CA SER A 11 1.97 -10.77 10.74
C SER A 11 1.01 -9.97 9.86
N VAL A 12 -0.26 -10.39 9.72
CA VAL A 12 -1.29 -9.61 8.98
C VAL A 12 -1.54 -8.28 9.66
N ILE A 13 -1.74 -8.29 11.00
CA ILE A 13 -2.00 -7.07 11.78
C ILE A 13 -0.78 -6.14 11.72
N LEU A 14 0.42 -6.68 11.93
CA LEU A 14 1.65 -5.89 11.88
C LEU A 14 1.88 -5.31 10.47
N THR A 15 1.61 -6.09 9.40
CA THR A 15 1.73 -5.58 8.02
C THR A 15 0.76 -4.44 7.78
N LEU A 16 -0.49 -4.55 8.25
CA LEU A 16 -1.46 -3.46 8.17
C LEU A 16 -0.94 -2.20 8.87
N CYS A 17 -0.40 -2.35 10.09
CA CYS A 17 0.21 -1.23 10.84
C CYS A 17 1.40 -0.63 10.08
N VAL A 18 2.31 -1.46 9.54
CA VAL A 18 3.49 -1.00 8.80
C VAL A 18 3.09 -0.24 7.54
N VAL A 19 2.12 -0.74 6.78
CA VAL A 19 1.63 -0.08 5.54
C VAL A 19 0.99 1.27 5.85
N VAL A 20 0.15 1.34 6.88
CA VAL A 20 -0.51 2.59 7.29
C VAL A 20 0.51 3.59 7.86
N PHE A 21 1.45 3.11 8.67
CA PHE A 21 2.50 3.95 9.23
C PHE A 21 3.47 4.43 8.14
N GLY A 22 3.76 3.62 7.11
CA GLY A 22 4.54 4.05 5.95
C GLY A 22 3.86 5.18 5.16
N ALA A 23 2.52 5.16 5.05
CA ALA A 23 1.78 6.29 4.49
C ALA A 23 1.88 7.54 5.39
N TYR A 24 1.85 7.38 6.71
CA TYR A 24 2.08 8.48 7.66
C TYR A 24 3.49 9.08 7.50
N VAL A 25 4.54 8.24 7.42
CA VAL A 25 5.93 8.69 7.11
C VAL A 25 5.98 9.55 5.86
N ARG A 26 5.29 9.12 4.78
CA ARG A 26 5.24 9.85 3.51
C ARG A 26 4.49 11.18 3.64
N LEU A 27 3.36 11.20 4.35
CA LEU A 27 2.49 12.36 4.49
C LEU A 27 3.04 13.43 5.44
N THR A 28 3.95 13.06 6.34
CA THR A 28 4.66 13.97 7.24
C THR A 28 6.00 14.44 6.68
N ASP A 29 6.31 14.10 5.42
CA ASP A 29 7.61 14.36 4.78
C ASP A 29 8.80 13.88 5.63
N ALA A 30 8.61 12.74 6.32
CA ALA A 30 9.62 12.13 7.19
C ALA A 30 10.46 11.05 6.47
N GLY A 31 10.19 10.75 5.20
CA GLY A 31 10.86 9.67 4.46
C GLY A 31 12.31 9.96 4.05
N LEU A 32 12.86 11.12 4.40
CA LEU A 32 14.26 11.50 4.32
C LEU A 32 14.76 12.06 5.66
N GLY A 33 14.14 11.66 6.76
CA GLY A 33 14.60 12.03 8.11
C GLY A 33 15.95 11.40 8.47
N CYS A 34 16.33 10.29 7.81
CA CYS A 34 17.63 9.65 7.88
C CYS A 34 18.29 9.65 6.49
N PRO A 35 19.53 10.17 6.35
CA PRO A 35 20.20 10.27 5.04
C PRO A 35 20.75 8.93 4.53
N ASP A 36 20.83 7.91 5.37
CA ASP A 36 21.44 6.60 5.11
C ASP A 36 20.48 5.44 5.41
N TRP A 37 20.91 4.25 5.04
CA TRP A 37 20.21 2.99 5.28
C TRP A 37 21.22 1.84 5.51
N PRO A 38 20.97 0.88 6.44
CA PRO A 38 19.76 0.67 7.25
C PRO A 38 19.67 1.52 8.51
N GLY A 39 20.72 2.20 8.90
CA GLY A 39 20.81 3.07 10.08
C GLY A 39 20.23 4.46 9.86
N CYS A 40 20.61 5.38 10.74
CA CYS A 40 20.24 6.78 10.71
C CYS A 40 21.46 7.61 11.14
N TYR A 41 22.01 8.44 10.25
CA TYR A 41 23.25 9.20 10.48
C TYR A 41 24.44 8.33 10.92
N GLY A 42 24.59 7.14 10.31
CA GLY A 42 25.68 6.21 10.60
C GLY A 42 25.50 5.37 11.86
N THR A 43 24.37 5.51 12.59
CA THR A 43 24.06 4.77 13.81
C THR A 43 22.78 3.92 13.65
N LEU A 44 22.51 3.03 14.60
CA LEU A 44 21.26 2.25 14.60
C LEU A 44 20.07 2.97 15.22
N THR A 45 20.31 4.15 15.83
CA THR A 45 19.30 4.98 16.46
C THR A 45 19.41 6.42 15.96
N VAL A 46 18.41 7.25 16.27
CA VAL A 46 18.46 8.69 15.95
C VAL A 46 19.45 9.41 16.89
N PRO A 47 20.34 10.29 16.39
CA PRO A 47 21.20 11.10 17.26
C PRO A 47 20.35 12.12 18.05
N GLU A 48 20.50 12.13 19.38
CA GLU A 48 19.71 12.99 20.28
C GLU A 48 20.59 13.97 21.10
N SER A 49 21.82 13.58 21.48
CA SER A 49 22.70 14.48 22.22
C SER A 49 23.28 15.55 21.30
N MET A 50 23.59 16.72 21.85
CA MET A 50 24.21 17.82 21.10
C MET A 50 25.52 17.39 20.42
N GLU A 51 26.33 16.54 21.07
CA GLU A 51 27.55 15.98 20.53
C GLU A 51 27.25 15.03 19.36
N ALA A 52 26.33 14.07 19.52
CA ALA A 52 25.92 13.13 18.47
C ALA A 52 25.34 13.86 17.24
N ILE A 53 24.53 14.91 17.46
CA ILE A 53 23.99 15.75 16.38
C ILE A 53 25.12 16.50 15.66
N ALA A 54 26.07 17.09 16.39
CA ALA A 54 27.20 17.78 15.80
C ALA A 54 28.09 16.84 14.97
N ASP A 55 28.32 15.62 15.44
CA ASP A 55 29.09 14.61 14.70
C ASP A 55 28.32 14.09 13.46
N ALA A 56 27.02 13.85 13.60
CA ALA A 56 26.16 13.50 12.46
C ALA A 56 26.20 14.59 11.36
N GLN A 57 26.12 15.86 11.72
CA GLN A 57 26.17 17.00 10.79
C GLN A 57 27.53 17.15 10.11
N LYS A 58 28.64 16.75 10.76
CA LYS A 58 29.97 16.72 10.12
C LYS A 58 30.03 15.67 9.00
N ILE A 59 29.39 14.50 9.20
CA ILE A 59 29.38 13.40 8.23
C ILE A 59 28.36 13.66 7.11
N TYR A 60 27.21 14.25 7.47
CA TYR A 60 26.10 14.53 6.56
C TYR A 60 25.75 16.03 6.52
N PRO A 61 26.64 16.90 5.96
CA PRO A 61 26.50 18.36 6.05
C PRO A 61 25.25 18.90 5.33
N ASN A 62 24.74 18.17 4.34
CA ASN A 62 23.57 18.55 3.54
C ASN A 62 22.24 18.01 4.11
N SER A 63 22.27 17.29 5.22
CA SER A 63 21.09 16.66 5.84
C SER A 63 21.02 17.07 7.31
N PRO A 64 20.35 18.19 7.64
CA PRO A 64 20.21 18.62 9.03
C PRO A 64 19.41 17.59 9.82
N VAL A 65 19.80 17.37 11.10
CA VAL A 65 19.14 16.41 11.96
C VAL A 65 17.80 16.96 12.44
N GLU A 66 16.69 16.44 11.88
CA GLU A 66 15.33 16.67 12.36
C GLU A 66 14.87 15.46 13.16
N SER A 67 15.17 15.42 14.47
CA SER A 67 14.97 14.24 15.33
C SER A 67 13.56 13.66 15.24
N THR A 68 12.51 14.49 15.14
CA THR A 68 11.12 14.02 15.02
C THR A 68 10.90 13.24 13.74
N LYS A 69 11.34 13.75 12.58
CA LYS A 69 11.21 13.04 11.31
C LYS A 69 12.07 11.78 11.28
N ALA A 70 13.29 11.87 11.79
CA ALA A 70 14.19 10.73 11.89
C ALA A 70 13.60 9.59 12.72
N TRP A 71 12.98 9.89 13.87
CA TRP A 71 12.28 8.89 14.69
C TRP A 71 11.05 8.29 13.99
N ILE A 72 10.24 9.10 13.32
CA ILE A 72 9.11 8.60 12.54
C ILE A 72 9.59 7.58 11.49
N GLU A 73 10.67 7.87 10.77
CA GLU A 73 11.24 6.96 9.79
C GLU A 73 11.83 5.70 10.45
N MET A 74 12.62 5.85 11.52
CA MET A 74 13.25 4.71 12.20
C MET A 74 12.26 3.76 12.84
N ILE A 75 11.17 4.26 13.44
CA ILE A 75 10.09 3.42 13.95
C ILE A 75 9.48 2.57 12.82
N HIS A 76 9.27 3.15 11.63
CA HIS A 76 8.80 2.40 10.47
C HIS A 76 9.78 1.29 10.08
N ARG A 77 11.08 1.58 10.02
CA ARG A 77 12.14 0.60 9.73
C ARG A 77 12.17 -0.53 10.76
N TYR A 78 12.06 -0.24 12.05
CA TYR A 78 12.03 -1.25 13.11
C TYR A 78 10.81 -2.17 12.99
N LEU A 79 9.63 -1.61 12.77
CA LEU A 79 8.39 -2.39 12.59
C LEU A 79 8.49 -3.27 11.34
N ALA A 80 9.04 -2.75 10.24
CA ALA A 80 9.30 -3.50 9.02
C ALA A 80 10.33 -4.63 9.24
N GLY A 81 11.37 -4.39 10.04
CA GLY A 81 12.36 -5.40 10.42
C GLY A 81 11.75 -6.56 11.23
N ILE A 82 10.91 -6.24 12.22
CA ILE A 82 10.18 -7.25 13.00
C ILE A 82 9.26 -8.07 12.08
N LEU A 83 8.53 -7.41 11.19
CA LEU A 83 7.68 -8.09 10.19
C LEU A 83 8.53 -9.00 9.29
N GLY A 84 9.70 -8.55 8.87
CA GLY A 84 10.63 -9.34 8.07
C GLY A 84 11.02 -10.65 8.76
N ILE A 85 11.37 -10.61 10.04
CA ILE A 85 11.68 -11.81 10.85
C ILE A 85 10.47 -12.76 10.88
N LEU A 86 9.25 -12.24 11.09
CA LEU A 86 8.04 -13.07 11.12
C LEU A 86 7.79 -13.75 9.76
N ILE A 87 7.99 -13.03 8.65
CA ILE A 87 7.86 -13.58 7.29
C ILE A 87 8.89 -14.69 7.04
N LEU A 88 10.15 -14.52 7.47
CA LEU A 88 11.16 -15.56 7.37
C LEU A 88 10.79 -16.82 8.18
N ILE A 89 10.25 -16.65 9.38
CA ILE A 89 9.74 -17.76 10.21
C ILE A 89 8.57 -18.46 9.49
N ILE A 90 7.64 -17.71 8.89
CA ILE A 90 6.53 -18.28 8.10
C ILE A 90 7.07 -19.07 6.90
N GLY A 91 8.00 -18.51 6.13
CA GLY A 91 8.61 -19.17 4.97
C GLY A 91 9.32 -20.46 5.36
N PHE A 92 10.19 -20.42 6.36
CA PHE A 92 10.94 -21.59 6.85
C PHE A 92 10.02 -22.70 7.39
N THR A 93 9.00 -22.31 8.18
CA THR A 93 8.03 -23.27 8.73
C THR A 93 7.21 -23.91 7.63
N SER A 94 6.78 -23.12 6.66
CA SER A 94 6.01 -23.61 5.50
C SER A 94 6.83 -24.57 4.66
N TYR A 95 8.11 -24.31 4.47
CA TYR A 95 9.00 -25.22 3.74
C TYR A 95 9.16 -26.55 4.47
N LYS A 96 9.45 -26.52 5.78
CA LYS A 96 9.62 -27.74 6.60
C LYS A 96 8.34 -28.55 6.74
N LYS A 97 7.20 -27.88 6.84
CA LYS A 97 5.89 -28.51 7.10
C LYS A 97 4.95 -28.43 5.88
N ARG A 98 5.52 -28.53 4.68
CA ARG A 98 4.78 -28.37 3.42
C ARG A 98 3.58 -29.29 3.24
N GLN A 99 3.56 -30.43 3.92
CA GLN A 99 2.44 -31.38 3.91
C GLN A 99 1.30 -31.00 4.88
N GLU A 100 1.56 -30.10 5.84
CA GLU A 100 0.59 -29.66 6.85
C GLU A 100 -0.01 -28.28 6.53
N ILE A 101 0.53 -27.58 5.52
CA ILE A 101 0.07 -26.22 5.17
C ILE A 101 -1.08 -26.24 4.16
N ALA A 102 -2.03 -25.31 4.32
CA ALA A 102 -3.25 -25.22 3.51
C ALA A 102 -3.08 -24.49 2.16
N VAL A 103 -1.84 -24.17 1.77
CA VAL A 103 -1.48 -23.45 0.55
C VAL A 103 -0.23 -24.08 -0.09
N PRO A 104 -0.01 -23.91 -1.42
CA PRO A 104 1.24 -24.36 -2.04
C PRO A 104 2.44 -23.69 -1.39
N VAL A 105 3.50 -24.47 -1.13
CA VAL A 105 4.75 -23.97 -0.52
C VAL A 105 5.41 -22.85 -1.35
N ALA A 106 5.16 -22.82 -2.65
CA ALA A 106 5.63 -21.76 -3.53
C ALA A 106 5.15 -20.36 -3.09
N LEU A 107 3.96 -20.26 -2.49
CA LEU A 107 3.41 -18.97 -2.07
C LEU A 107 4.16 -18.35 -0.86
N PRO A 108 4.43 -19.07 0.25
CA PRO A 108 5.30 -18.57 1.31
C PRO A 108 6.75 -18.30 0.86
N ILE A 109 7.29 -19.09 -0.10
CA ILE A 109 8.62 -18.81 -0.67
C ILE A 109 8.59 -17.52 -1.47
N PHE A 110 7.59 -17.31 -2.30
CA PHE A 110 7.40 -16.07 -3.05
C PHE A 110 7.26 -14.86 -2.10
N LEU A 111 6.57 -15.02 -0.97
CA LEU A 111 6.46 -14.00 0.06
C LEU A 111 7.85 -13.60 0.63
N VAL A 112 8.76 -14.56 0.83
CA VAL A 112 10.13 -14.28 1.27
C VAL A 112 10.92 -13.54 0.18
N LEU A 113 10.78 -13.91 -1.09
CA LEU A 113 11.41 -13.18 -2.20
C LEU A 113 10.87 -11.74 -2.29
N LEU A 114 9.57 -11.58 -2.14
CA LEU A 114 8.92 -10.27 -2.13
C LEU A 114 9.39 -9.40 -0.94
N LEU A 115 9.67 -10.01 0.23
CA LEU A 115 10.24 -9.32 1.38
C LEU A 115 11.62 -8.71 1.05
N PHE A 116 12.52 -9.47 0.42
CA PHE A 116 13.84 -8.95 0.05
C PHE A 116 13.72 -7.83 -0.99
N MET A 117 12.86 -7.99 -1.99
CA MET A 117 12.57 -6.93 -2.95
C MET A 117 12.02 -5.68 -2.24
N GLN A 118 11.12 -5.85 -1.27
CA GLN A 118 10.54 -4.75 -0.50
C GLN A 118 11.58 -4.01 0.36
N ALA A 119 12.55 -4.75 0.95
CA ALA A 119 13.66 -4.14 1.68
C ALA A 119 14.57 -3.33 0.74
N ALA A 120 14.86 -3.83 -0.46
CA ALA A 120 15.62 -3.11 -1.47
C ALA A 120 14.87 -1.84 -1.95
N LEU A 121 13.56 -1.93 -2.21
CA LEU A 121 12.74 -0.76 -2.54
C LEU A 121 12.74 0.26 -1.39
N GLY A 122 12.65 -0.19 -0.12
CA GLY A 122 12.75 0.68 1.05
C GLY A 122 14.09 1.40 1.15
N MET A 123 15.20 0.73 0.87
CA MET A 123 16.52 1.35 0.74
C MET A 123 16.53 2.40 -0.38
N TRP A 124 15.99 2.06 -1.54
CA TRP A 124 15.96 2.99 -2.69
C TRP A 124 15.03 4.18 -2.48
N THR A 125 14.00 4.11 -1.62
CA THR A 125 13.22 5.31 -1.30
C THR A 125 14.10 6.41 -0.69
N VAL A 126 15.11 6.05 0.09
CA VAL A 126 16.07 6.99 0.70
C VAL A 126 17.18 7.35 -0.30
N THR A 127 17.88 6.36 -0.84
CA THR A 127 19.07 6.58 -1.68
C THR A 127 18.75 7.21 -3.05
N MET A 128 17.50 7.10 -3.52
CA MET A 128 16.99 7.75 -4.74
C MET A 128 16.07 8.94 -4.43
N LEU A 129 16.20 9.54 -3.24
CA LEU A 129 15.56 10.80 -2.85
C LEU A 129 14.05 10.82 -3.16
N LEU A 130 13.34 9.79 -2.72
CA LEU A 130 11.87 9.63 -2.87
C LEU A 130 11.40 9.64 -4.33
N GLN A 131 12.18 9.09 -5.26
CA GLN A 131 11.76 8.96 -6.66
C GLN A 131 10.35 8.37 -6.75
N PRO A 132 9.40 9.03 -7.46
CA PRO A 132 7.98 8.65 -7.43
C PRO A 132 7.69 7.20 -7.78
N ALA A 133 8.40 6.65 -8.78
CA ALA A 133 8.25 5.26 -9.19
C ALA A 133 8.65 4.28 -8.08
N ILE A 134 9.78 4.53 -7.40
CA ILE A 134 10.28 3.66 -6.33
C ILE A 134 9.33 3.66 -5.13
N VAL A 135 8.87 4.84 -4.69
CA VAL A 135 7.94 4.95 -3.56
C VAL A 135 6.59 4.29 -3.90
N THR A 136 6.09 4.46 -5.13
CA THR A 136 4.85 3.82 -5.58
C THR A 136 5.00 2.29 -5.62
N LEU A 137 6.13 1.76 -6.13
CA LEU A 137 6.41 0.32 -6.12
C LEU A 137 6.57 -0.23 -4.71
N HIS A 138 7.18 0.54 -3.80
CA HIS A 138 7.29 0.17 -2.38
C HIS A 138 5.91 0.06 -1.73
N LEU A 139 4.99 0.99 -1.98
CA LEU A 139 3.59 0.89 -1.55
C LEU A 139 2.91 -0.38 -2.09
N LEU A 140 3.01 -0.64 -3.40
CA LEU A 140 2.40 -1.81 -4.03
C LEU A 140 2.97 -3.13 -3.49
N GLY A 141 4.28 -3.18 -3.23
CA GLY A 141 4.94 -4.33 -2.62
C GLY A 141 4.43 -4.58 -1.20
N GLY A 142 4.28 -3.54 -0.37
CA GLY A 142 3.69 -3.64 0.96
C GLY A 142 2.25 -4.15 0.94
N MET A 143 1.42 -3.61 0.02
CA MET A 143 0.04 -4.08 -0.18
C MET A 143 -0.01 -5.53 -0.69
N SER A 144 0.97 -5.96 -1.50
CA SER A 144 1.08 -7.34 -1.97
C SER A 144 1.43 -8.30 -0.83
N ILE A 145 2.37 -7.93 0.04
CA ILE A 145 2.70 -8.70 1.26
C ILE A 145 1.45 -8.84 2.13
N LEU A 146 0.71 -7.75 2.37
CA LEU A 146 -0.54 -7.76 3.12
C LEU A 146 -1.57 -8.73 2.50
N GLY A 147 -1.74 -8.67 1.18
CA GLY A 147 -2.66 -9.54 0.44
C GLY A 147 -2.28 -11.01 0.55
N ILE A 148 -1.01 -11.35 0.34
CA ILE A 148 -0.52 -12.74 0.41
C ILE A 148 -0.64 -13.28 1.84
N LEU A 149 -0.21 -12.53 2.86
CA LEU A 149 -0.34 -12.93 4.26
C LEU A 149 -1.81 -13.12 4.65
N SER A 150 -2.70 -12.22 4.21
CA SER A 150 -4.14 -12.34 4.44
C SER A 150 -4.73 -13.59 3.78
N PHE A 151 -4.29 -13.92 2.56
CA PHE A 151 -4.69 -15.15 1.86
C PHE A 151 -4.22 -16.38 2.64
N ILE A 152 -2.94 -16.48 3.00
CA ILE A 152 -2.38 -17.60 3.74
C ILE A 152 -3.08 -17.74 5.10
N ALA A 153 -3.26 -16.64 5.84
CA ALA A 153 -3.93 -16.64 7.13
C ALA A 153 -5.39 -17.13 7.00
N HIS A 154 -6.14 -16.59 6.04
CA HIS A 154 -7.53 -17.00 5.83
C HIS A 154 -7.65 -18.48 5.47
N ARG A 155 -6.73 -19.02 4.64
CA ARG A 155 -6.71 -20.45 4.28
C ARG A 155 -6.42 -21.38 5.46
N HIS A 156 -5.63 -20.94 6.45
CA HIS A 156 -5.30 -21.70 7.65
C HIS A 156 -6.29 -21.53 8.80
N LEU A 157 -6.95 -20.36 8.90
CA LEU A 157 -7.88 -20.03 9.98
C LEU A 157 -9.33 -20.37 9.64
N GLY A 158 -9.69 -20.28 8.35
CA GLY A 158 -11.06 -20.40 7.89
C GLY A 158 -11.57 -21.83 7.87
N SER A 159 -12.85 -22.01 8.25
CA SER A 159 -13.62 -23.21 7.94
C SER A 159 -14.28 -23.00 6.58
N PHE A 160 -13.93 -23.81 5.59
CA PHE A 160 -14.45 -23.69 4.23
C PHE A 160 -15.54 -24.74 3.99
N ASN A 161 -16.77 -24.32 3.69
CA ASN A 161 -17.77 -25.21 3.11
C ASN A 161 -17.36 -25.55 1.66
N LYS A 162 -17.27 -26.83 1.37
CA LYS A 162 -16.55 -27.38 0.21
C LYS A 162 -17.10 -27.03 -1.18
N ASN A 163 -18.33 -26.55 -1.37
CA ASN A 163 -18.92 -26.48 -2.72
C ASN A 163 -19.75 -25.20 -2.94
N ILE A 164 -19.07 -24.05 -3.14
CA ILE A 164 -19.76 -22.91 -3.74
C ILE A 164 -19.53 -22.98 -5.25
N THR A 165 -20.54 -23.43 -6.01
CA THR A 165 -20.52 -23.33 -7.46
C THR A 165 -20.73 -21.88 -7.87
N ILE A 166 -19.84 -21.37 -8.69
CA ILE A 166 -19.86 -19.99 -9.19
C ILE A 166 -19.71 -20.00 -10.70
N THR A 167 -20.35 -19.06 -11.40
CA THR A 167 -20.17 -18.92 -12.85
C THR A 167 -18.75 -18.46 -13.19
N LYS A 168 -18.22 -18.93 -14.33
CA LYS A 168 -16.87 -18.52 -14.79
C LYS A 168 -16.73 -16.99 -14.92
N GLY A 169 -17.77 -16.31 -15.39
CA GLY A 169 -17.80 -14.86 -15.52
C GLY A 169 -17.66 -14.13 -14.16
N LEU A 170 -18.43 -14.57 -13.16
CA LEU A 170 -18.37 -13.97 -11.83
C LEU A 170 -17.01 -14.27 -11.13
N LEU A 171 -16.46 -15.49 -11.33
CA LEU A 171 -15.13 -15.83 -10.84
C LEU A 171 -14.05 -14.93 -11.47
N PHE A 172 -14.14 -14.67 -12.78
CA PHE A 172 -13.25 -13.73 -13.46
C PHE A 172 -13.41 -12.32 -12.87
N ALA A 173 -14.66 -11.84 -12.68
CA ALA A 173 -14.93 -10.53 -12.10
C ALA A 173 -14.31 -10.37 -10.70
N ILE A 174 -14.43 -11.40 -9.83
CA ILE A 174 -13.83 -11.40 -8.50
C ILE A 174 -12.29 -11.34 -8.57
N ARG A 175 -11.66 -12.08 -9.48
CA ARG A 175 -10.20 -12.04 -9.66
C ARG A 175 -9.75 -10.71 -10.24
N PHE A 176 -10.46 -10.19 -11.22
CA PHE A 176 -10.14 -8.93 -11.87
C PHE A 176 -10.32 -7.71 -10.94
N SER A 177 -11.21 -7.81 -9.94
CA SER A 177 -11.36 -6.75 -8.92
C SER A 177 -10.06 -6.46 -8.17
N LEU A 178 -9.21 -7.47 -7.90
CA LEU A 178 -7.89 -7.25 -7.30
C LEU A 178 -6.96 -6.50 -8.24
N VAL A 179 -6.96 -6.83 -9.53
CA VAL A 179 -6.14 -6.12 -10.53
C VAL A 179 -6.54 -4.65 -10.58
N LEU A 180 -7.85 -4.36 -10.64
CA LEU A 180 -8.38 -3.00 -10.66
C LEU A 180 -8.06 -2.24 -9.36
N LEU A 181 -8.18 -2.90 -8.20
CA LEU A 181 -7.83 -2.29 -6.93
C LEU A 181 -6.34 -1.95 -6.85
N PHE A 182 -5.45 -2.87 -7.25
CA PHE A 182 -4.01 -2.61 -7.27
C PHE A 182 -3.64 -1.49 -8.24
N PHE A 183 -4.30 -1.42 -9.40
CA PHE A 183 -4.13 -0.31 -10.33
C PHE A 183 -4.57 1.02 -9.71
N GLN A 184 -5.71 1.04 -9.00
CA GLN A 184 -6.18 2.25 -8.30
C GLN A 184 -5.25 2.66 -7.16
N ILE A 185 -4.68 1.69 -6.41
CA ILE A 185 -3.66 1.96 -5.38
C ILE A 185 -2.39 2.53 -6.01
N MET A 186 -1.98 2.03 -7.18
CA MET A 186 -0.87 2.59 -7.94
C MET A 186 -1.11 4.05 -8.33
N LEU A 187 -2.30 4.37 -8.84
CA LEU A 187 -2.68 5.75 -9.16
C LEU A 187 -2.69 6.64 -7.91
N GLY A 188 -3.18 6.14 -6.77
CA GLY A 188 -3.15 6.86 -5.49
C GLY A 188 -1.72 7.09 -4.97
N GLY A 189 -0.87 6.07 -5.06
CA GLY A 189 0.55 6.18 -4.76
C GLY A 189 1.24 7.22 -5.65
N TRP A 190 0.97 7.18 -6.95
CA TRP A 190 1.48 8.15 -7.92
C TRP A 190 1.01 9.58 -7.61
N THR A 191 -0.25 9.76 -7.21
CA THR A 191 -0.80 11.05 -6.78
C THR A 191 -0.09 11.58 -5.53
N SER A 192 0.10 10.72 -4.53
CA SER A 192 0.78 11.10 -3.29
C SER A 192 2.26 11.42 -3.53
N THR A 193 2.98 10.58 -4.28
CA THR A 193 4.42 10.74 -4.50
C THR A 193 4.77 11.96 -5.35
N ASN A 194 3.84 12.43 -6.17
CA ASN A 194 4.01 13.64 -6.99
C ASN A 194 3.40 14.90 -6.36
N TYR A 195 2.93 14.85 -5.10
CA TYR A 195 2.24 15.96 -4.44
C TYR A 195 1.03 16.50 -5.22
N ALA A 196 0.40 15.65 -6.03
CA ALA A 196 -0.71 16.03 -6.90
C ALA A 196 -2.08 16.01 -6.18
N ALA A 197 -2.13 15.65 -4.90
CA ALA A 197 -3.39 15.46 -4.17
C ALA A 197 -4.29 16.69 -4.11
N LEU A 198 -3.71 17.90 -4.12
CA LEU A 198 -4.41 19.17 -4.08
C LEU A 198 -4.25 19.98 -5.39
N ALA A 199 -3.84 19.34 -6.49
CA ALA A 199 -3.74 20.02 -7.78
C ALA A 199 -5.10 20.52 -8.29
N CYS A 200 -6.19 19.78 -7.99
CA CYS A 200 -7.57 20.25 -8.18
C CYS A 200 -8.22 20.36 -6.80
N THR A 201 -8.74 21.50 -6.43
CA THR A 201 -9.30 21.77 -5.09
C THR A 201 -10.82 21.65 -5.00
N ASP A 202 -11.52 21.51 -6.13
CA ASP A 202 -12.96 21.37 -6.26
C ASP A 202 -13.39 19.96 -6.68
N PHE A 203 -14.64 19.60 -6.45
CA PHE A 203 -15.23 18.32 -6.81
C PHE A 203 -16.71 18.52 -7.25
N PRO A 204 -17.17 17.88 -8.34
CA PRO A 204 -16.47 16.89 -9.18
C PRO A 204 -15.51 17.50 -10.22
N THR A 205 -15.50 18.80 -10.37
CA THR A 205 -14.68 19.57 -11.31
C THR A 205 -13.21 19.71 -10.84
N CYS A 206 -12.38 20.27 -11.70
CA CYS A 206 -11.03 20.72 -11.41
C CYS A 206 -10.91 22.16 -11.94
N HIS A 207 -10.83 23.14 -11.03
CA HIS A 207 -10.88 24.57 -11.33
C HIS A 207 -12.09 24.94 -12.21
N GLY A 208 -13.28 24.38 -11.88
CA GLY A 208 -14.54 24.59 -12.59
C GLY A 208 -14.73 23.80 -13.88
N ALA A 209 -13.72 23.09 -14.40
CA ALA A 209 -13.80 22.27 -15.59
C ALA A 209 -13.91 20.77 -15.24
N LEU A 210 -14.77 20.01 -15.95
CA LEU A 210 -14.84 18.54 -15.81
C LEU A 210 -13.57 17.89 -16.40
N ILE A 211 -13.02 18.46 -17.45
CA ILE A 211 -11.79 18.05 -18.12
C ILE A 211 -10.88 19.27 -18.14
N PRO A 212 -9.95 19.42 -17.17
CA PRO A 212 -9.01 20.52 -17.13
C PRO A 212 -7.92 20.37 -18.20
N GLU A 213 -7.10 21.40 -18.37
CA GLU A 213 -5.88 21.28 -19.15
C GLU A 213 -4.94 20.24 -18.50
N MET A 214 -4.43 19.29 -19.31
CA MET A 214 -3.65 18.14 -18.82
C MET A 214 -2.45 17.86 -19.71
N ASP A 215 -1.29 17.65 -19.07
CA ASP A 215 -0.06 17.17 -19.71
C ASP A 215 0.22 15.73 -19.32
N PHE A 216 -0.36 14.79 -20.06
CA PHE A 216 -0.18 13.34 -19.80
C PHE A 216 1.25 12.85 -20.01
N LYS A 217 2.01 13.47 -20.92
CA LYS A 217 3.39 13.07 -21.22
C LYS A 217 4.29 13.22 -20.01
N ASN A 218 4.28 14.39 -19.39
CA ASN A 218 5.11 14.66 -18.21
C ASN A 218 4.49 14.07 -16.92
N ALA A 219 3.16 13.99 -16.84
CA ALA A 219 2.42 13.42 -15.71
C ALA A 219 2.83 11.96 -15.40
N PHE A 220 3.00 11.13 -16.43
CA PHE A 220 3.23 9.70 -16.31
C PHE A 220 4.61 9.24 -16.79
N SER A 221 5.57 10.16 -16.89
CA SER A 221 6.98 9.82 -17.09
C SER A 221 7.53 9.12 -15.85
N ILE A 222 7.94 7.86 -16.00
CA ILE A 222 8.33 6.98 -14.88
C ILE A 222 9.74 7.33 -14.38
N PHE A 223 10.69 7.55 -15.31
CA PHE A 223 12.09 7.78 -15.00
C PHE A 223 12.38 9.28 -14.91
N ARG A 224 12.05 9.87 -13.77
CA ARG A 224 12.31 11.29 -13.46
C ARG A 224 12.50 11.50 -11.96
N GLU A 225 13.18 12.56 -11.61
CA GLU A 225 13.29 12.99 -10.22
C GLU A 225 11.98 13.59 -9.70
N LEU A 226 11.84 13.65 -8.39
CA LEU A 226 10.67 14.21 -7.74
C LEU A 226 10.51 15.69 -8.10
N GLY A 227 9.32 16.05 -8.58
CA GLY A 227 8.97 17.43 -8.94
C GLY A 227 9.53 17.92 -10.27
N LEU A 228 10.35 17.11 -10.97
CA LEU A 228 10.96 17.49 -12.25
C LEU A 228 10.37 16.68 -13.40
N THR A 229 10.53 17.21 -14.62
CA THR A 229 10.31 16.48 -15.88
C THR A 229 11.56 15.65 -16.23
N THR A 230 11.51 14.87 -17.30
CA THR A 230 12.68 14.15 -17.83
C THR A 230 13.78 15.07 -18.39
N THR A 231 13.46 16.34 -18.67
CA THR A 231 14.39 17.37 -19.13
C THR A 231 14.97 18.22 -17.99
N GLY A 232 14.53 17.98 -16.73
CA GLY A 232 14.98 18.71 -15.56
C GLY A 232 14.18 19.97 -15.23
N ASP A 233 13.14 20.29 -16.01
CA ASP A 233 12.24 21.41 -15.73
C ASP A 233 11.26 21.06 -14.60
N SER A 234 10.70 22.06 -13.92
CA SER A 234 9.66 21.82 -12.91
C SER A 234 8.40 21.21 -13.53
N LEU A 235 7.81 20.24 -12.83
CA LEU A 235 6.57 19.59 -13.25
C LEU A 235 5.43 20.62 -13.29
N SER A 236 4.76 20.75 -14.43
CA SER A 236 3.70 21.74 -14.63
C SER A 236 2.42 21.41 -13.83
N LEU A 237 1.62 22.42 -13.51
CA LEU A 237 0.31 22.22 -12.90
C LEU A 237 -0.61 21.36 -13.78
N ALA A 238 -0.54 21.50 -15.11
CA ALA A 238 -1.28 20.66 -16.05
C ALA A 238 -0.89 19.15 -15.93
N ALA A 239 0.36 18.84 -15.63
CA ALA A 239 0.79 17.46 -15.35
C ALA A 239 0.22 16.96 -14.02
N LEU A 240 0.20 17.79 -12.97
CA LEU A 240 -0.41 17.43 -11.68
C LEU A 240 -1.93 17.27 -11.80
N HIS A 241 -2.62 18.09 -12.60
CA HIS A 241 -4.04 17.91 -12.93
C HIS A 241 -4.29 16.55 -13.58
N ALA A 242 -3.47 16.14 -14.57
CA ALA A 242 -3.60 14.84 -15.23
C ALA A 242 -3.48 13.68 -14.23
N ILE A 243 -2.49 13.72 -13.32
CA ILE A 243 -2.29 12.69 -12.28
C ILE A 243 -3.53 12.56 -11.39
N GLN A 244 -4.01 13.69 -10.86
CA GLN A 244 -5.15 13.67 -9.94
C GLN A 244 -6.46 13.30 -10.65
N TRP A 245 -6.68 13.82 -11.85
CA TRP A 245 -7.88 13.51 -12.64
C TRP A 245 -8.00 12.03 -12.95
N VAL A 246 -6.92 11.39 -13.40
CA VAL A 246 -6.89 9.94 -13.69
C VAL A 246 -7.18 9.14 -12.42
N HIS A 247 -6.62 9.53 -11.27
CA HIS A 247 -6.93 8.87 -9.99
C HIS A 247 -8.41 8.97 -9.61
N ARG A 248 -9.05 10.15 -9.81
CA ARG A 248 -10.49 10.33 -9.54
C ARG A 248 -11.36 9.48 -10.47
N VAL A 249 -11.07 9.50 -11.77
CA VAL A 249 -11.81 8.69 -12.76
C VAL A 249 -11.66 7.21 -12.46
N GLY A 250 -10.45 6.77 -12.14
CA GLY A 250 -10.18 5.39 -11.71
C GLY A 250 -10.96 5.01 -10.46
N ALA A 251 -11.08 5.90 -9.47
CA ALA A 251 -11.85 5.66 -8.25
C ALA A 251 -13.35 5.50 -8.53
N ILE A 252 -13.92 6.32 -9.41
CA ILE A 252 -15.32 6.19 -9.85
C ILE A 252 -15.53 4.85 -10.57
N PHE A 253 -14.66 4.52 -11.52
CA PHE A 253 -14.74 3.26 -12.27
C PHE A 253 -14.64 2.05 -11.35
N LEU A 254 -13.65 2.00 -10.46
CA LEU A 254 -13.49 0.91 -9.48
C LEU A 254 -14.71 0.81 -8.57
N THR A 255 -15.26 1.92 -8.09
CA THR A 255 -16.44 1.94 -7.23
C THR A 255 -17.63 1.32 -7.94
N LEU A 256 -17.94 1.75 -9.16
CA LEU A 256 -19.04 1.19 -9.96
C LEU A 256 -18.83 -0.31 -10.23
N TYR A 257 -17.61 -0.71 -10.57
CA TYR A 257 -17.26 -2.11 -10.78
C TYR A 257 -17.52 -2.97 -9.52
N LEU A 258 -17.05 -2.53 -8.37
CA LEU A 258 -17.22 -3.24 -7.10
C LEU A 258 -18.69 -3.28 -6.65
N LEU A 259 -19.48 -2.25 -6.93
CA LEU A 259 -20.93 -2.25 -6.65
C LEU A 259 -21.66 -3.29 -7.50
N ILE A 260 -21.37 -3.37 -8.81
CA ILE A 260 -21.97 -4.35 -9.73
C ILE A 260 -21.54 -5.78 -9.31
N MET A 261 -20.28 -5.98 -8.99
CA MET A 261 -19.78 -7.26 -8.49
C MET A 261 -20.45 -7.63 -7.17
N ALA A 262 -20.57 -6.71 -6.21
CA ALA A 262 -21.25 -6.96 -4.93
C ALA A 262 -22.72 -7.29 -5.11
N TYR A 263 -23.41 -6.67 -6.05
CA TYR A 263 -24.79 -7.04 -6.42
C TYR A 263 -24.87 -8.50 -6.90
N SER A 264 -23.99 -8.91 -7.81
CA SER A 264 -23.91 -10.29 -8.29
C SER A 264 -23.57 -11.29 -7.17
N LEU A 265 -22.77 -10.89 -6.17
CA LEU A 265 -22.45 -11.70 -5.00
C LEU A 265 -23.61 -11.86 -4.02
N SER A 266 -24.71 -11.10 -4.16
CA SER A 266 -25.89 -11.21 -3.30
C SER A 266 -26.61 -12.57 -3.41
N ALA A 267 -26.41 -13.29 -4.52
CA ALA A 267 -26.91 -14.65 -4.71
C ALA A 267 -26.20 -15.71 -3.83
N TYR A 268 -25.13 -15.34 -3.12
CA TYR A 268 -24.30 -16.27 -2.36
C TYR A 268 -24.34 -15.97 -0.85
N PRO A 269 -25.26 -16.59 -0.07
CA PRO A 269 -25.42 -16.32 1.37
C PRO A 269 -24.14 -16.56 2.20
N SER A 270 -23.30 -17.51 1.79
CA SER A 270 -22.06 -17.88 2.49
C SER A 270 -20.98 -16.79 2.52
N ILE A 271 -21.09 -15.77 1.66
CA ILE A 271 -20.16 -14.63 1.61
C ILE A 271 -20.83 -13.30 1.93
N ARG A 272 -22.08 -13.32 2.38
CA ARG A 272 -22.90 -12.11 2.66
C ARG A 272 -22.17 -11.13 3.60
N SER A 273 -21.51 -11.63 4.64
CA SER A 273 -20.77 -10.78 5.58
C SER A 273 -19.62 -10.05 4.89
N TYR A 274 -18.79 -10.76 4.11
CA TYR A 274 -17.67 -10.15 3.40
C TYR A 274 -18.12 -9.12 2.35
N LYS A 275 -19.23 -9.42 1.64
CA LYS A 275 -19.86 -8.48 0.72
C LYS A 275 -20.31 -7.20 1.44
N ASN A 276 -20.96 -7.34 2.61
CA ASN A 276 -21.42 -6.18 3.36
C ASN A 276 -20.24 -5.33 3.86
N TRP A 277 -19.18 -5.96 4.37
CA TRP A 277 -17.95 -5.24 4.74
C TRP A 277 -17.28 -4.57 3.55
N LEU A 278 -17.27 -5.21 2.37
CA LEU A 278 -16.79 -4.59 1.12
C LEU A 278 -17.54 -3.29 0.84
N LEU A 279 -18.88 -3.31 0.90
CA LEU A 279 -19.70 -2.12 0.63
C LEU A 279 -19.49 -1.02 1.66
N VAL A 280 -19.39 -1.37 2.95
CA VAL A 280 -19.15 -0.39 4.03
C VAL A 280 -17.78 0.26 3.86
N VAL A 281 -16.72 -0.52 3.68
CA VAL A 281 -15.36 0.01 3.54
C VAL A 281 -15.22 0.81 2.24
N LEU A 282 -15.85 0.37 1.14
CA LEU A 282 -15.87 1.09 -0.13
C LEU A 282 -16.56 2.46 0.01
N ALA A 283 -17.69 2.52 0.69
CA ALA A 283 -18.42 3.78 0.93
C ALA A 283 -17.56 4.74 1.79
N ILE A 284 -16.97 4.25 2.87
CA ILE A 284 -16.08 5.04 3.74
C ILE A 284 -14.88 5.53 2.94
N GLN A 285 -14.24 4.67 2.15
CA GLN A 285 -13.09 5.00 1.31
C GLN A 285 -13.40 6.13 0.31
N PHE A 286 -14.57 6.06 -0.34
CA PHE A 286 -15.01 7.07 -1.30
C PHE A 286 -15.28 8.41 -0.61
N ILE A 287 -15.97 8.39 0.54
CA ILE A 287 -16.25 9.59 1.33
C ILE A 287 -14.97 10.24 1.83
N ILE A 288 -14.02 9.45 2.39
CA ILE A 288 -12.73 9.97 2.85
C ILE A 288 -11.93 10.54 1.65
N GLY A 289 -12.00 9.93 0.47
CA GLY A 289 -11.35 10.45 -0.73
C GLY A 289 -11.83 11.85 -1.10
N ILE A 290 -13.14 12.09 -1.07
CA ILE A 290 -13.73 13.44 -1.29
C ILE A 290 -13.38 14.38 -0.14
N ALA A 291 -13.48 13.91 1.12
CA ALA A 291 -13.18 14.72 2.29
C ALA A 291 -11.71 15.20 2.32
N ASN A 292 -10.77 14.36 1.91
CA ASN A 292 -9.36 14.75 1.77
C ASN A 292 -9.17 15.96 0.84
N LEU A 293 -9.95 16.01 -0.21
CA LEU A 293 -9.90 17.12 -1.15
C LEU A 293 -10.50 18.38 -0.55
N ILE A 294 -11.77 18.32 -0.08
CA ILE A 294 -12.53 19.47 0.41
C ILE A 294 -11.90 20.08 1.66
N LEU A 295 -11.32 19.23 2.52
CA LEU A 295 -10.69 19.64 3.79
C LEU A 295 -9.17 19.90 3.64
N HIS A 296 -8.63 20.00 2.42
CA HIS A 296 -7.23 20.29 2.13
C HIS A 296 -6.25 19.31 2.76
N LEU A 297 -6.54 18.01 2.61
CA LEU A 297 -5.68 16.88 2.95
C LEU A 297 -5.30 16.78 4.45
N PRO A 298 -6.26 16.75 5.40
CA PRO A 298 -5.91 16.54 6.80
C PRO A 298 -5.16 15.22 6.98
N LEU A 299 -4.03 15.26 7.69
CA LEU A 299 -3.13 14.12 7.87
C LEU A 299 -3.85 12.84 8.33
N ALA A 300 -4.77 12.97 9.29
CA ALA A 300 -5.55 11.83 9.79
C ALA A 300 -6.43 11.19 8.71
N LEU A 301 -7.11 12.01 7.88
CA LEU A 301 -7.96 11.50 6.80
C LEU A 301 -7.12 10.91 5.66
N ALA A 302 -6.00 11.52 5.31
CA ALA A 302 -5.10 11.00 4.30
C ALA A 302 -4.50 9.64 4.71
N THR A 303 -4.11 9.50 5.98
CA THR A 303 -3.66 8.21 6.56
C THR A 303 -4.79 7.19 6.60
N ALA A 304 -6.01 7.60 7.00
CA ALA A 304 -7.20 6.73 7.01
C ALA A 304 -7.60 6.27 5.60
N HIS A 305 -7.38 7.09 4.57
CA HIS A 305 -7.60 6.70 3.17
C HIS A 305 -6.68 5.55 2.75
N ASN A 306 -5.41 5.55 3.18
CA ASN A 306 -4.49 4.44 2.95
C ASN A 306 -4.94 3.18 3.73
N LEU A 307 -5.39 3.32 4.98
CA LEU A 307 -5.97 2.22 5.76
C LEU A 307 -7.19 1.61 5.05
N GLY A 308 -8.10 2.43 4.53
CA GLY A 308 -9.27 1.94 3.78
C GLY A 308 -8.88 1.15 2.53
N ALA A 309 -7.85 1.60 1.78
CA ALA A 309 -7.33 0.85 0.64
C ALA A 309 -6.75 -0.52 1.08
N ALA A 310 -6.00 -0.57 2.18
CA ALA A 310 -5.46 -1.81 2.74
C ALA A 310 -6.56 -2.77 3.21
N LEU A 311 -7.63 -2.27 3.83
CA LEU A 311 -8.80 -3.07 4.20
C LEU A 311 -9.54 -3.62 2.98
N LEU A 312 -9.67 -2.85 1.89
CA LEU A 312 -10.23 -3.34 0.63
C LEU A 312 -9.39 -4.49 0.05
N VAL A 313 -8.05 -4.40 0.12
CA VAL A 313 -7.15 -5.51 -0.28
C VAL A 313 -7.47 -6.76 0.54
N ILE A 314 -7.53 -6.67 1.87
CA ILE A 314 -7.83 -7.80 2.76
C ILE A 314 -9.18 -8.42 2.38
N ILE A 315 -10.24 -7.61 2.27
CA ILE A 315 -11.60 -8.09 2.00
C ILE A 315 -11.67 -8.78 0.64
N LEU A 316 -11.13 -8.17 -0.42
CA LEU A 316 -11.16 -8.77 -1.76
C LEU A 316 -10.30 -10.03 -1.83
N VAL A 317 -9.17 -10.09 -1.15
CA VAL A 317 -8.35 -11.31 -1.03
C VAL A 317 -9.12 -12.42 -0.31
N ILE A 318 -9.83 -12.10 0.77
CA ILE A 318 -10.67 -13.07 1.48
C ILE A 318 -11.80 -13.58 0.57
N ILE A 319 -12.51 -12.70 -0.14
CA ILE A 319 -13.55 -13.08 -1.11
C ILE A 319 -12.94 -14.01 -2.17
N ASN A 320 -11.81 -13.64 -2.77
CA ASN A 320 -11.12 -14.48 -3.75
C ASN A 320 -10.74 -15.85 -3.20
N SER A 321 -10.24 -15.91 -1.96
CA SER A 321 -9.80 -17.16 -1.34
C SER A 321 -10.95 -18.14 -1.10
N ARG A 322 -12.20 -17.66 -0.96
CA ARG A 322 -13.41 -18.51 -0.80
C ARG A 322 -13.73 -19.30 -2.06
N PHE A 323 -13.33 -18.82 -3.22
CA PHE A 323 -13.56 -19.47 -4.53
C PHE A 323 -12.30 -20.13 -5.10
N THR A 324 -11.21 -20.15 -4.36
CA THR A 324 -9.98 -20.86 -4.74
C THR A 324 -10.03 -22.30 -4.23
N PRO A 325 -9.77 -23.33 -5.06
CA PRO A 325 -9.74 -24.73 -4.62
C PRO A 325 -8.76 -24.94 -3.46
N ARG A 326 -9.03 -25.93 -2.60
CA ARG A 326 -8.06 -26.40 -1.62
C ARG A 326 -7.00 -27.21 -2.35
N TYR A 327 -5.76 -27.04 -1.95
CA TYR A 327 -4.68 -27.99 -2.24
C TYR A 327 -4.81 -29.14 -1.25
N GLU A 328 -5.08 -30.35 -1.77
CA GLU A 328 -5.06 -31.61 -1.02
C GLU A 328 -3.64 -32.15 -0.94
#